data_ba6cde2cd11febf8d47598caf94e07a7
#
_entry.id   ba6cde2cd11febf8d47598caf94e07a7
#
_cell.length_a   1.000
_cell.length_b   1.000
_cell.length_c   1.000
_cell.angle_alpha   90.00
_cell.angle_beta   90.00
_cell.angle_gamma   90.00
#
_symmetry.space_group_name_H-M   'P 1'
#
loop_
_entity.id
_entity.type
_entity.pdbx_description
1 polymer ?
#
loop_
_entity_poly.entity_id
_entity_poly.type
_entity_poly.pdbx_seq_one_letter_code
_entity_poly.pdbx_strand_id
1 'polypeptide(L)'
;MRSNHNQFLISLIKECNMKIAVIGATGTVGKAVVQQLAARHDIIEVGNSSGRYQVDITDIHSVERLFEQIGKVDAIVSTAGKLHFGPLQELTPEKFQVGLRDKLMGQINLALVAQHHLNDGGSITLTSGILSHEPILQGVNATTVNAALDGFVRAAAIELERGIRINIVSPTVLQESLASYGPFFYGFEAAPASRVALAYSRSVEGAQSGQVYRVW
;
A
#
# COMPACT_ATOMS: atom_id res chain seq x y z
N MET A 1 3.80 0.99 -45.25
CA MET A 1 4.46 0.12 -44.26
C MET A 1 4.53 0.68 -42.81
N ARG A 2 4.08 1.90 -42.54
CA ARG A 2 4.09 2.47 -41.14
C ARG A 2 2.81 2.19 -40.32
N SER A 3 1.72 1.73 -40.96
CA SER A 3 0.43 1.49 -40.26
C SER A 3 0.40 0.19 -39.45
N ASN A 4 1.12 -0.85 -39.87
CA ASN A 4 1.10 -2.15 -39.16
C ASN A 4 1.92 -2.17 -37.86
N HIS A 5 2.92 -1.29 -37.72
CA HIS A 5 3.77 -1.25 -36.51
C HIS A 5 3.01 -0.65 -35.31
N ASN A 6 2.18 0.35 -35.53
CA ASN A 6 1.34 0.94 -34.48
C ASN A 6 0.21 0.00 -34.04
N GLN A 7 -0.41 -0.74 -34.95
CA GLN A 7 -1.42 -1.74 -34.59
C GLN A 7 -0.80 -2.92 -33.83
N PHE A 8 0.44 -3.30 -34.14
CA PHE A 8 1.16 -4.35 -33.43
C PHE A 8 1.56 -3.90 -32.02
N LEU A 9 2.01 -2.66 -31.85
CA LEU A 9 2.28 -2.06 -30.52
C LEU A 9 1.01 -1.89 -29.69
N ILE A 10 -0.11 -1.52 -30.30
CA ILE A 10 -1.41 -1.41 -29.64
C ILE A 10 -1.96 -2.80 -29.27
N SER A 11 -1.68 -3.84 -30.05
CA SER A 11 -2.09 -5.23 -29.73
C SER A 11 -1.23 -5.87 -28.64
N LEU A 12 -0.01 -5.37 -28.41
CA LEU A 12 0.88 -5.78 -27.31
C LEU A 12 0.51 -5.11 -25.99
N ILE A 13 -0.17 -3.98 -26.02
CA ILE A 13 -0.90 -3.40 -24.89
C ILE A 13 -2.29 -4.07 -24.88
N LYS A 14 -2.31 -5.39 -24.80
CA LYS A 14 -3.52 -6.09 -24.40
C LYS A 14 -3.81 -5.55 -23.02
N GLU A 15 -4.89 -4.77 -22.89
CA GLU A 15 -5.40 -4.29 -21.61
C GLU A 15 -5.56 -5.53 -20.73
N CYS A 16 -4.54 -5.82 -19.92
CA CYS A 16 -4.60 -6.89 -18.96
C CYS A 16 -5.47 -6.35 -17.84
N ASN A 17 -6.79 -6.53 -17.98
CA ASN A 17 -7.73 -6.17 -16.94
C ASN A 17 -7.44 -7.05 -15.73
N MET A 18 -6.78 -6.46 -14.72
CA MET A 18 -6.43 -7.12 -13.48
C MET A 18 -7.56 -6.97 -12.46
N LYS A 19 -7.77 -8.00 -11.66
CA LYS A 19 -8.62 -7.96 -10.48
C LYS A 19 -7.78 -7.53 -9.28
N ILE A 20 -8.03 -6.33 -8.77
CA ILE A 20 -7.19 -5.68 -7.75
C ILE A 20 -7.99 -5.43 -6.47
N ALA A 21 -7.52 -5.96 -5.33
CA ALA A 21 -8.10 -5.64 -4.03
C ALA A 21 -7.37 -4.43 -3.42
N VAL A 22 -8.11 -3.36 -3.13
CA VAL A 22 -7.60 -2.15 -2.47
C VAL A 22 -8.09 -2.11 -1.04
N ILE A 23 -7.19 -2.39 -0.09
CA ILE A 23 -7.45 -2.38 1.34
C ILE A 23 -7.27 -0.96 1.87
N GLY A 24 -8.29 -0.44 2.56
CA GLY A 24 -8.34 0.97 2.95
C GLY A 24 -8.84 1.89 1.85
N ALA A 25 -9.62 1.37 0.90
CA ALA A 25 -10.17 2.07 -0.26
C ALA A 25 -10.95 3.36 0.08
N THR A 26 -11.52 3.45 1.28
CA THR A 26 -12.30 4.61 1.74
C THR A 26 -11.45 5.76 2.28
N GLY A 27 -10.15 5.54 2.53
CA GLY A 27 -9.20 6.55 2.99
C GLY A 27 -8.74 7.50 1.87
N THR A 28 -8.00 8.55 2.23
CA THR A 28 -7.52 9.56 1.28
C THR A 28 -6.65 8.94 0.17
N VAL A 29 -5.63 8.18 0.54
CA VAL A 29 -4.78 7.49 -0.45
C VAL A 29 -5.57 6.42 -1.19
N GLY A 30 -6.37 5.62 -0.48
CA GLY A 30 -7.16 4.54 -1.07
C GLY A 30 -8.09 5.01 -2.18
N LYS A 31 -8.82 6.10 -1.95
CA LYS A 31 -9.68 6.73 -2.98
C LYS A 31 -8.91 7.14 -4.22
N ALA A 32 -7.74 7.77 -4.04
CA ALA A 32 -6.90 8.18 -5.15
C ALA A 32 -6.36 6.97 -5.94
N VAL A 33 -5.99 5.89 -5.24
CA VAL A 33 -5.55 4.61 -5.86
C VAL A 33 -6.69 3.97 -6.64
N VAL A 34 -7.89 3.88 -6.05
CA VAL A 34 -9.08 3.37 -6.75
C VAL A 34 -9.34 4.17 -8.03
N GLN A 35 -9.37 5.50 -7.93
CA GLN A 35 -9.57 6.38 -9.10
C GLN A 35 -8.50 6.17 -10.18
N GLN A 36 -7.23 6.01 -9.77
CA GLN A 36 -6.11 5.83 -10.70
C GLN A 36 -6.16 4.49 -11.45
N LEU A 37 -6.58 3.41 -10.77
CA LEU A 37 -6.54 2.06 -11.33
C LEU A 37 -7.86 1.64 -11.99
N ALA A 38 -9.01 2.14 -11.55
CA ALA A 38 -10.34 1.74 -12.03
C ALA A 38 -10.58 2.02 -13.53
N ALA A 39 -9.81 2.92 -14.13
CA ALA A 39 -9.90 3.18 -15.57
C ALA A 39 -9.44 1.99 -16.44
N ARG A 40 -8.66 1.06 -15.86
CA ARG A 40 -8.01 -0.05 -16.59
C ARG A 40 -8.23 -1.43 -15.95
N HIS A 41 -8.73 -1.50 -14.71
CA HIS A 41 -8.78 -2.71 -13.92
C HIS A 41 -10.08 -2.85 -13.13
N ASP A 42 -10.41 -4.08 -12.74
CA ASP A 42 -11.52 -4.38 -11.84
C ASP A 42 -11.11 -4.19 -10.40
N ILE A 43 -11.68 -3.21 -9.72
CA ILE A 43 -11.32 -2.87 -8.34
C ILE A 43 -12.28 -3.48 -7.35
N ILE A 44 -11.74 -4.22 -6.39
CA ILE A 44 -12.42 -4.66 -5.18
C ILE A 44 -12.06 -3.68 -4.07
N GLU A 45 -13.01 -2.81 -3.72
CA GLU A 45 -12.87 -1.89 -2.61
C GLU A 45 -13.12 -2.58 -1.29
N VAL A 46 -12.10 -2.54 -0.40
CA VAL A 46 -12.16 -3.14 0.94
C VAL A 46 -11.97 -2.08 2.00
N GLY A 47 -12.97 -1.93 2.87
CA GLY A 47 -12.93 -1.03 4.03
C GLY A 47 -12.59 -1.75 5.33
N ASN A 48 -12.52 -1.01 6.44
CA ASN A 48 -12.43 -1.60 7.77
C ASN A 48 -13.82 -1.87 8.36
N SER A 49 -14.71 -0.87 8.32
CA SER A 49 -16.04 -0.93 8.93
C SER A 49 -17.16 -0.52 7.98
N SER A 50 -16.86 -0.27 6.73
CA SER A 50 -17.83 0.15 5.71
C SER A 50 -17.47 -0.41 4.35
N GLY A 51 -18.47 -0.47 3.45
CA GLY A 51 -18.33 -1.05 2.11
C GLY A 51 -18.81 -2.51 2.05
N ARG A 52 -18.82 -3.04 0.83
CA ARG A 52 -19.25 -4.41 0.53
C ARG A 52 -18.34 -5.46 1.17
N TYR A 53 -17.03 -5.21 1.10
CA TYR A 53 -16.01 -6.07 1.69
C TYR A 53 -15.35 -5.31 2.84
N GLN A 54 -15.15 -6.00 3.96
CA GLN A 54 -14.58 -5.44 5.17
C GLN A 54 -13.49 -6.35 5.70
N VAL A 55 -12.42 -5.75 6.27
CA VAL A 55 -11.33 -6.48 6.88
C VAL A 55 -10.76 -5.72 8.07
N ASP A 56 -10.55 -6.42 9.16
CA ASP A 56 -9.63 -6.01 10.22
C ASP A 56 -8.27 -6.63 9.95
N ILE A 57 -7.33 -5.83 9.48
CA ILE A 57 -5.99 -6.30 9.14
C ILE A 57 -5.18 -6.75 10.37
N THR A 58 -5.61 -6.39 11.57
CA THR A 58 -4.97 -6.83 12.83
C THR A 58 -5.37 -8.24 13.24
N ASP A 59 -6.44 -8.78 12.65
CA ASP A 59 -6.92 -10.16 12.83
C ASP A 59 -6.64 -10.97 11.56
N ILE A 60 -5.70 -11.91 11.66
CA ILE A 60 -5.32 -12.76 10.52
C ILE A 60 -6.51 -13.57 9.98
N HIS A 61 -7.43 -14.02 10.85
CA HIS A 61 -8.60 -14.74 10.41
C HIS A 61 -9.61 -13.83 9.68
N SER A 62 -9.64 -12.54 9.99
CA SER A 62 -10.41 -11.58 9.21
C SER A 62 -9.82 -11.43 7.80
N VAL A 63 -8.49 -11.46 7.67
CA VAL A 63 -7.80 -11.40 6.38
C VAL A 63 -8.07 -12.68 5.57
N GLU A 64 -7.98 -13.87 6.17
CA GLU A 64 -8.30 -15.14 5.54
C GLU A 64 -9.74 -15.16 5.00
N ARG A 65 -10.72 -14.80 5.83
CA ARG A 65 -12.14 -14.69 5.42
C ARG A 65 -12.36 -13.72 4.27
N LEU A 66 -11.62 -12.62 4.21
CA LEU A 66 -11.70 -11.70 3.08
C LEU A 66 -11.33 -12.41 1.78
N PHE A 67 -10.20 -13.12 1.74
CA PHE A 67 -9.75 -13.83 0.53
C PHE A 67 -10.65 -15.01 0.17
N GLU A 68 -11.28 -15.68 1.13
CA GLU A 68 -12.31 -16.68 0.86
C GLU A 68 -13.51 -16.06 0.11
N GLN A 69 -13.91 -14.84 0.46
CA GLN A 69 -15.03 -14.15 -0.17
C GLN A 69 -14.69 -13.60 -1.56
N ILE A 70 -13.52 -13.02 -1.73
CA ILE A 70 -13.14 -12.37 -3.00
C ILE A 70 -12.46 -13.34 -3.98
N GLY A 71 -11.96 -14.49 -3.51
CA GLY A 71 -11.21 -15.46 -4.30
C GLY A 71 -9.85 -14.92 -4.76
N LYS A 72 -9.26 -15.54 -5.79
CA LYS A 72 -7.98 -15.12 -6.34
C LYS A 72 -8.05 -13.74 -6.98
N VAL A 73 -6.97 -12.99 -6.84
CA VAL A 73 -6.78 -11.64 -7.39
C VAL A 73 -5.40 -11.54 -8.07
N ASP A 74 -5.21 -10.54 -8.92
CA ASP A 74 -3.94 -10.28 -9.61
C ASP A 74 -3.05 -9.32 -8.81
N ALA A 75 -3.66 -8.45 -8.00
CA ALA A 75 -2.90 -7.56 -7.13
C ALA A 75 -3.66 -7.24 -5.84
N ILE A 76 -2.91 -6.97 -4.78
CA ILE A 76 -3.40 -6.30 -3.59
C ILE A 76 -2.65 -4.99 -3.36
N VAL A 77 -3.39 -3.99 -2.90
CA VAL A 77 -2.85 -2.71 -2.46
C VAL A 77 -3.35 -2.44 -1.05
N SER A 78 -2.43 -2.19 -0.12
CA SER A 78 -2.78 -1.78 1.25
C SER A 78 -2.44 -0.31 1.47
N THR A 79 -3.46 0.49 1.73
CA THR A 79 -3.36 1.90 2.16
C THR A 79 -3.84 2.08 3.60
N ALA A 80 -4.02 0.96 4.31
CA ALA A 80 -4.52 0.90 5.68
C ALA A 80 -3.39 0.88 6.71
N GLY A 81 -3.70 1.31 7.91
CA GLY A 81 -2.83 1.21 9.08
C GLY A 81 -2.78 2.49 9.90
N LYS A 82 -2.90 2.34 11.23
CA LYS A 82 -2.85 3.42 12.20
C LYS A 82 -1.46 3.52 12.82
N LEU A 83 -1.09 4.71 13.24
CA LEU A 83 0.15 5.02 13.93
C LEU A 83 -0.15 5.84 15.19
N HIS A 84 0.79 5.83 16.12
CA HIS A 84 0.76 6.70 17.27
C HIS A 84 1.76 7.85 17.09
N PHE A 85 1.32 9.06 17.39
CA PHE A 85 2.16 10.26 17.46
C PHE A 85 2.12 10.82 18.89
N GLY A 86 3.27 11.18 19.42
CA GLY A 86 3.37 11.75 20.75
C GLY A 86 4.81 11.86 21.23
N PRO A 87 5.07 12.70 22.28
CA PRO A 87 6.41 12.88 22.83
C PRO A 87 7.00 11.55 23.31
N LEU A 88 8.31 11.33 23.05
CA LEU A 88 9.01 10.11 23.47
C LEU A 88 8.89 9.86 24.98
N GLN A 89 8.90 10.93 25.79
CA GLN A 89 8.79 10.84 27.25
C GLN A 89 7.42 10.32 27.73
N GLU A 90 6.38 10.45 26.91
CA GLU A 90 5.03 9.99 27.22
C GLU A 90 4.67 8.68 26.51
N LEU A 91 5.61 8.13 25.74
CA LEU A 91 5.40 6.92 24.95
C LEU A 91 5.51 5.69 25.86
N THR A 92 4.38 5.01 26.06
CA THR A 92 4.34 3.74 26.78
C THR A 92 4.40 2.55 25.83
N PRO A 93 4.71 1.32 26.29
CA PRO A 93 4.63 0.12 25.48
C PRO A 93 3.26 -0.05 24.78
N GLU A 94 2.15 0.27 25.45
CA GLU A 94 0.79 0.15 24.92
C GLU A 94 0.56 1.16 23.78
N LYS A 95 0.99 2.41 23.93
CA LYS A 95 0.94 3.43 22.89
C LYS A 95 1.81 3.02 21.70
N PHE A 96 2.98 2.43 21.97
CA PHE A 96 3.88 1.96 20.91
C PHE A 96 3.28 0.78 20.13
N GLN A 97 2.56 -0.12 20.80
CA GLN A 97 1.87 -1.25 20.19
C GLN A 97 0.83 -0.83 19.14
N VAL A 98 0.28 0.39 19.20
CA VAL A 98 -0.72 0.86 18.22
C VAL A 98 -0.18 0.71 16.79
N GLY A 99 0.97 1.28 16.47
CA GLY A 99 1.53 1.16 15.12
C GLY A 99 2.08 -0.24 14.81
N LEU A 100 2.65 -0.93 15.82
CA LEU A 100 3.17 -2.29 15.64
C LEU A 100 2.06 -3.28 15.27
N ARG A 101 0.93 -3.25 15.96
CA ARG A 101 -0.17 -4.19 15.71
C ARG A 101 -0.98 -3.82 14.48
N ASP A 102 -1.31 -2.54 14.33
CA ASP A 102 -2.19 -2.07 13.27
C ASP A 102 -1.43 -1.93 11.94
N LYS A 103 -0.51 -0.98 11.82
CA LYS A 103 0.13 -0.71 10.53
C LYS A 103 1.21 -1.73 10.16
N LEU A 104 2.07 -2.16 11.10
CA LEU A 104 3.14 -3.10 10.78
C LEU A 104 2.58 -4.51 10.59
N MET A 105 2.06 -5.11 11.66
CA MET A 105 1.57 -6.49 11.59
C MET A 105 0.33 -6.61 10.70
N GLY A 106 -0.55 -5.60 10.67
CA GLY A 106 -1.71 -5.62 9.78
C GLY A 106 -1.31 -5.74 8.30
N GLN A 107 -0.33 -4.98 7.83
CA GLN A 107 0.16 -5.10 6.46
C GLN A 107 0.98 -6.38 6.21
N ILE A 108 1.73 -6.85 7.22
CA ILE A 108 2.41 -8.15 7.14
C ILE A 108 1.39 -9.29 7.04
N ASN A 109 0.33 -9.31 7.86
CA ASN A 109 -0.74 -10.29 7.77
C ASN A 109 -1.36 -10.35 6.37
N LEU A 110 -1.65 -9.17 5.78
CA LEU A 110 -2.14 -9.10 4.41
C LEU A 110 -1.17 -9.77 3.42
N ALA A 111 0.13 -9.48 3.52
CA ALA A 111 1.13 -10.05 2.60
C ALA A 111 1.26 -11.58 2.79
N LEU A 112 1.29 -12.06 4.04
CA LEU A 112 1.40 -13.48 4.37
C LEU A 112 0.22 -14.31 3.84
N VAL A 113 -1.00 -13.79 3.95
CA VAL A 113 -2.19 -14.48 3.43
C VAL A 113 -2.29 -14.31 1.91
N ALA A 114 -2.11 -13.08 1.40
CA ALA A 114 -2.29 -12.77 -0.01
C ALA A 114 -1.39 -13.58 -0.94
N GLN A 115 -0.15 -13.89 -0.54
CA GLN A 115 0.75 -14.70 -1.37
C GLN A 115 0.15 -16.02 -1.83
N HIS A 116 -0.79 -16.59 -1.08
CA HIS A 116 -1.49 -17.84 -1.42
C HIS A 116 -2.74 -17.64 -2.27
N HIS A 117 -3.25 -16.41 -2.35
CA HIS A 117 -4.47 -16.04 -3.06
C HIS A 117 -4.21 -15.17 -4.31
N LEU A 118 -2.96 -14.85 -4.60
CA LEU A 118 -2.57 -14.19 -5.83
C LEU A 118 -2.44 -15.18 -6.99
N ASN A 119 -2.80 -14.73 -8.19
CA ASN A 119 -2.43 -15.39 -9.42
C ASN A 119 -0.91 -15.33 -9.63
N ASP A 120 -0.34 -16.24 -10.45
CA ASP A 120 1.07 -16.22 -10.79
C ASP A 120 1.45 -14.90 -11.47
N GLY A 121 2.59 -14.32 -11.11
CA GLY A 121 3.01 -13.01 -11.58
C GLY A 121 2.28 -11.83 -10.91
N GLY A 122 1.40 -12.09 -9.95
CA GLY A 122 0.66 -11.07 -9.20
C GLY A 122 1.53 -10.14 -8.38
N SER A 123 0.92 -9.17 -7.70
CA SER A 123 1.67 -8.17 -6.93
C SER A 123 1.03 -7.80 -5.60
N ILE A 124 1.91 -7.45 -4.65
CA ILE A 124 1.57 -6.90 -3.34
C ILE A 124 2.16 -5.49 -3.25
N THR A 125 1.35 -4.49 -2.92
CA THR A 125 1.84 -3.12 -2.68
C THR A 125 1.43 -2.66 -1.29
N LEU A 126 2.42 -2.43 -0.45
CA LEU A 126 2.23 -1.93 0.93
C LEU A 126 2.47 -0.42 1.00
N THR A 127 2.23 0.16 2.19
CA THR A 127 2.41 1.60 2.45
C THR A 127 3.28 1.84 3.69
N SER A 128 4.43 2.47 3.50
CA SER A 128 5.23 3.04 4.60
C SER A 128 5.02 4.56 4.73
N GLY A 129 6.05 5.35 4.60
CA GLY A 129 6.01 6.81 4.60
C GLY A 129 7.39 7.41 4.77
N ILE A 130 7.56 8.69 4.39
CA ILE A 130 8.82 9.44 4.45
C ILE A 130 9.52 9.34 5.80
N LEU A 131 8.75 9.18 6.89
CA LEU A 131 9.27 9.08 8.25
C LEU A 131 10.17 7.87 8.49
N SER A 132 10.22 6.90 7.57
CA SER A 132 11.24 5.84 7.62
C SER A 132 12.67 6.35 7.43
N HIS A 133 12.83 7.52 6.82
CA HIS A 133 14.11 8.16 6.50
C HIS A 133 14.26 9.54 7.12
N GLU A 134 13.20 10.35 7.14
CA GLU A 134 13.19 11.73 7.61
C GLU A 134 12.31 11.82 8.88
N PRO A 135 12.86 11.57 10.08
CA PRO A 135 12.09 11.57 11.31
C PRO A 135 11.62 12.98 11.69
N ILE A 136 10.48 13.05 12.34
CA ILE A 136 9.92 14.29 12.91
C ILE A 136 9.76 14.17 14.42
N LEU A 137 9.60 15.29 15.10
CA LEU A 137 9.23 15.30 16.51
C LEU A 137 7.91 14.53 16.70
N GLN A 138 7.83 13.78 17.80
CA GLN A 138 6.67 12.94 18.15
C GLN A 138 6.38 11.77 17.17
N GLY A 139 7.28 11.51 16.21
CA GLY A 139 7.12 10.51 15.14
C GLY A 139 7.79 9.16 15.42
N VAL A 140 8.30 8.89 16.63
CA VAL A 140 9.11 7.68 16.92
C VAL A 140 8.42 6.39 16.52
N ASN A 141 7.14 6.22 16.87
CA ASN A 141 6.36 5.03 16.47
C ASN A 141 6.23 4.93 14.94
N ALA A 142 5.90 6.03 14.27
CA ALA A 142 5.75 6.07 12.81
C ALA A 142 7.06 5.75 12.09
N THR A 143 8.18 6.33 12.54
CA THR A 143 9.52 6.05 12.00
C THR A 143 9.86 4.57 12.11
N THR A 144 9.72 4.00 13.30
CA THR A 144 10.02 2.58 13.54
C THR A 144 9.18 1.66 12.66
N VAL A 145 7.87 1.87 12.63
CA VAL A 145 6.93 1.04 11.85
C VAL A 145 7.20 1.13 10.36
N ASN A 146 7.38 2.34 9.82
CA ASN A 146 7.65 2.53 8.40
C ASN A 146 8.99 1.92 7.98
N ALA A 147 10.05 2.08 8.80
CA ALA A 147 11.37 1.48 8.53
C ALA A 147 11.31 -0.06 8.58
N ALA A 148 10.55 -0.63 9.50
CA ALA A 148 10.35 -2.08 9.59
C ALA A 148 9.63 -2.61 8.34
N LEU A 149 8.60 -1.91 7.83
CA LEU A 149 7.90 -2.28 6.60
C LEU A 149 8.81 -2.21 5.37
N ASP A 150 9.66 -1.19 5.25
CA ASP A 150 10.64 -1.07 4.17
C ASP A 150 11.64 -2.26 4.21
N GLY A 151 12.04 -2.70 5.41
CA GLY A 151 12.88 -3.88 5.62
C GLY A 151 12.18 -5.17 5.23
N PHE A 152 10.93 -5.35 5.69
CA PHE A 152 10.11 -6.53 5.36
C PHE A 152 9.94 -6.70 3.85
N VAL A 153 9.58 -5.64 3.13
CA VAL A 153 9.35 -5.71 1.67
C VAL A 153 10.60 -6.11 0.92
N ARG A 154 11.78 -5.57 1.29
CA ARG A 154 13.05 -5.94 0.65
C ARG A 154 13.40 -7.42 0.87
N ALA A 155 13.16 -7.94 2.06
CA ALA A 155 13.42 -9.34 2.37
C ALA A 155 12.40 -10.27 1.68
N ALA A 156 11.10 -9.97 1.80
CA ALA A 156 10.04 -10.77 1.20
C ALA A 156 10.15 -10.86 -0.33
N ALA A 157 10.65 -9.82 -0.99
CA ALA A 157 10.83 -9.81 -2.45
C ALA A 157 11.82 -10.88 -2.96
N ILE A 158 12.70 -11.39 -2.10
CA ILE A 158 13.68 -12.43 -2.44
C ILE A 158 13.05 -13.83 -2.30
N GLU A 159 12.06 -13.96 -1.42
CA GLU A 159 11.49 -15.25 -1.03
C GLU A 159 10.15 -15.57 -1.71
N LEU A 160 9.45 -14.56 -2.24
CA LEU A 160 8.17 -14.78 -2.90
C LEU A 160 8.34 -15.59 -4.18
N GLU A 161 7.57 -16.68 -4.27
CA GLU A 161 7.57 -17.61 -5.40
C GLU A 161 6.58 -17.22 -6.50
N ARG A 162 6.46 -18.00 -7.53
CA ARG A 162 5.50 -17.89 -8.66
C ARG A 162 5.54 -16.55 -9.38
N GLY A 163 6.70 -15.85 -9.32
CA GLY A 163 6.85 -14.53 -9.91
C GLY A 163 6.05 -13.42 -9.22
N ILE A 164 5.53 -13.67 -8.02
CA ILE A 164 4.82 -12.66 -7.22
C ILE A 164 5.80 -11.57 -6.81
N ARG A 165 5.39 -10.32 -7.02
CA ARG A 165 6.19 -9.14 -6.69
C ARG A 165 5.64 -8.48 -5.43
N ILE A 166 6.53 -7.88 -4.64
CA ILE A 166 6.14 -7.04 -3.50
C ILE A 166 6.91 -5.73 -3.52
N ASN A 167 6.20 -4.63 -3.37
CA ASN A 167 6.79 -3.29 -3.27
C ASN A 167 6.09 -2.48 -2.17
N ILE A 168 6.65 -1.31 -1.86
CA ILE A 168 6.08 -0.40 -0.87
C ILE A 168 6.12 1.03 -1.39
N VAL A 169 5.05 1.77 -1.16
CA VAL A 169 4.98 3.21 -1.45
C VAL A 169 5.26 3.98 -0.16
N SER A 170 6.21 4.92 -0.24
CA SER A 170 6.63 5.79 0.86
C SER A 170 6.29 7.25 0.53
N PRO A 171 5.07 7.71 0.84
CA PRO A 171 4.66 9.08 0.60
C PRO A 171 5.24 10.04 1.65
N THR A 172 5.41 11.32 1.26
CA THR A 172 5.49 12.44 2.19
C THR A 172 4.11 12.73 2.80
N VAL A 173 3.99 13.81 3.57
CA VAL A 173 2.69 14.29 4.06
C VAL A 173 1.79 14.63 2.88
N LEU A 174 0.53 14.23 2.97
CA LEU A 174 -0.44 14.52 1.90
C LEU A 174 -0.94 15.97 1.99
N GLN A 175 -1.15 16.61 0.84
CA GLN A 175 -1.79 17.93 0.78
C GLN A 175 -3.16 17.92 1.48
N GLU A 176 -3.94 16.86 1.26
CA GLU A 176 -5.26 16.66 1.85
C GLU A 176 -5.22 16.47 3.37
N SER A 177 -4.06 16.19 3.95
CA SER A 177 -3.87 15.95 5.37
C SER A 177 -3.15 17.09 6.11
N LEU A 178 -2.79 18.17 5.42
CA LEU A 178 -2.02 19.29 5.99
C LEU A 178 -2.75 19.97 7.15
N ALA A 179 -4.07 20.02 7.14
CA ALA A 179 -4.84 20.60 8.26
C ALA A 179 -4.58 19.87 9.59
N SER A 180 -4.31 18.55 9.54
CA SER A 180 -4.07 17.73 10.73
C SER A 180 -2.59 17.52 11.03
N TYR A 181 -1.77 17.33 10.01
CA TYR A 181 -0.37 16.91 10.17
C TYR A 181 0.65 18.01 9.81
N GLY A 182 0.24 19.06 9.10
CA GLY A 182 1.14 20.14 8.69
C GLY A 182 2.02 20.70 9.81
N PRO A 183 1.50 20.93 11.04
CA PRO A 183 2.30 21.41 12.18
C PRO A 183 3.45 20.49 12.61
N PHE A 184 3.51 19.26 12.15
CA PHE A 184 4.60 18.31 12.44
C PHE A 184 5.60 18.17 11.29
N PHE A 185 5.25 18.65 10.09
CA PHE A 185 6.01 18.46 8.85
C PHE A 185 6.62 19.78 8.33
N TYR A 186 7.24 20.54 9.21
CA TYR A 186 7.92 21.78 8.82
C TYR A 186 9.06 21.51 7.83
N GLY A 187 9.03 22.20 6.68
CA GLY A 187 10.05 22.08 5.64
C GLY A 187 9.88 20.88 4.69
N PHE A 188 8.82 20.08 4.88
CA PHE A 188 8.50 18.99 3.96
C PHE A 188 7.59 19.49 2.84
N GLU A 189 7.88 19.09 1.61
CA GLU A 189 6.98 19.31 0.49
C GLU A 189 5.82 18.30 0.55
N ALA A 190 4.58 18.80 0.59
CA ALA A 190 3.40 17.96 0.61
C ALA A 190 3.05 17.46 -0.81
N ALA A 191 2.70 16.18 -0.94
CA ALA A 191 2.26 15.62 -2.20
C ALA A 191 0.74 15.43 -2.24
N PRO A 192 0.05 15.73 -3.38
CA PRO A 192 -1.35 15.36 -3.53
C PRO A 192 -1.51 13.84 -3.60
N ALA A 193 -2.60 13.31 -3.08
CA ALA A 193 -2.88 11.87 -3.08
C ALA A 193 -2.90 11.28 -4.51
N SER A 194 -3.27 12.06 -5.51
CA SER A 194 -3.21 11.66 -6.93
C SER A 194 -1.78 11.39 -7.42
N ARG A 195 -0.77 12.18 -6.98
CA ARG A 195 0.63 11.92 -7.29
C ARG A 195 1.12 10.65 -6.59
N VAL A 196 0.69 10.45 -5.35
CA VAL A 196 1.01 9.22 -4.60
C VAL A 196 0.42 7.99 -5.28
N ALA A 197 -0.80 8.07 -5.82
CA ALA A 197 -1.46 6.98 -6.53
C ALA A 197 -0.70 6.49 -7.77
N LEU A 198 0.09 7.35 -8.44
CA LEU A 198 0.94 6.95 -9.55
C LEU A 198 2.02 5.93 -9.13
N ALA A 199 2.54 6.02 -7.91
CA ALA A 199 3.50 5.06 -7.41
C ALA A 199 2.87 3.67 -7.18
N TYR A 200 1.60 3.61 -6.77
CA TYR A 200 0.86 2.35 -6.69
C TYR A 200 0.61 1.74 -8.07
N SER A 201 0.21 2.55 -9.05
CA SER A 201 0.09 2.13 -10.45
C SER A 201 1.40 1.52 -10.94
N ARG A 202 2.53 2.23 -10.72
CA ARG A 202 3.87 1.73 -11.07
C ARG A 202 4.21 0.40 -10.39
N SER A 203 3.81 0.20 -9.13
CA SER A 203 4.03 -1.06 -8.41
C SER A 203 3.18 -2.21 -8.96
N VAL A 204 1.89 -1.94 -9.20
CA VAL A 204 0.92 -2.94 -9.67
C VAL A 204 1.21 -3.36 -11.11
N GLU A 205 1.39 -2.39 -12.00
CA GLU A 205 1.49 -2.59 -13.45
C GLU A 205 2.94 -2.81 -13.93
N GLY A 206 3.94 -2.43 -13.11
CA GLY A 206 5.36 -2.53 -13.47
C GLY A 206 5.97 -3.90 -13.16
N ALA A 207 7.24 -4.10 -13.52
CA ALA A 207 7.95 -5.37 -13.38
C ALA A 207 8.87 -5.46 -12.14
N GLN A 208 9.01 -4.37 -11.38
CA GLN A 208 9.97 -4.31 -10.27
C GLN A 208 9.42 -5.02 -9.02
N SER A 209 10.32 -5.60 -8.21
CA SER A 209 10.05 -6.15 -6.88
C SER A 209 11.05 -5.62 -5.86
N GLY A 210 10.68 -5.57 -4.59
CA GLY A 210 11.52 -5.13 -3.48
C GLY A 210 11.75 -3.61 -3.42
N GLN A 211 10.99 -2.82 -4.19
CA GLN A 211 11.20 -1.37 -4.29
C GLN A 211 10.47 -0.59 -3.19
N VAL A 212 11.13 0.47 -2.73
CA VAL A 212 10.51 1.55 -1.95
C VAL A 212 10.28 2.73 -2.91
N TYR A 213 9.05 2.91 -3.36
CA TYR A 213 8.67 4.02 -4.23
C TYR A 213 8.46 5.29 -3.41
N ARG A 214 9.45 6.16 -3.42
CA ARG A 214 9.44 7.44 -2.70
C ARG A 214 8.64 8.48 -3.49
N VAL A 215 7.71 9.13 -2.80
CA VAL A 215 6.89 10.23 -3.33
C VAL A 215 7.05 11.41 -2.38
N TRP A 216 8.20 12.05 -2.51
CA TRP A 216 8.66 13.17 -1.67
C TRP A 216 8.92 14.40 -2.53
#